data_2b5593033c96494e33d86caaef20c12e
#
_entry.id   2b5593033c96494e33d86caaef20c12e
#
_cell.length_a   1.000
_cell.length_b   1.000
_cell.length_c   1.000
_cell.angle_alpha   90.00
_cell.angle_beta   90.00
_cell.angle_gamma   90.00
#
_symmetry.space_group_name_H-M   'P 1'
#
loop_
_entity.id
_entity.type
_entity.pdbx_description
1 polymer ?
#
loop_
_entity_poly.entity_id
_entity_poly.type
_entity_poly.pdbx_seq_one_letter_code
_entity_poly.pdbx_strand_id
1 'polypeptide(L)'
;MRNDFVITKISNVIPYEAQASDKITAFHNNLSRSELIYHFSGKSLVCFNDKTALCEENTIRFLPKGENRNYTVTRMDNIKCIDIFFDTDTRISDEMFTIKLNNDIAIAPLFKKIFSLWVAKNDGYYFECLSLLYKIFAACQKQTYLPENQYRKIKPAIEYIGENFANEISIDKLSALCGTSSSTLKKLFIKKFGITPTKYIIGVRMHYACDLLRSGLYSVSQTSLMCGYNSIYYFSRQFKVHEGISPSEYRKLFA
;
A
#
# COMPACT_ATOMS: atom_id res chain seq x y z
N MET A 1 -7.07 5.40 -3.21
CA MET A 1 -7.14 4.24 -2.29
C MET A 1 -6.66 4.70 -0.91
N ARG A 2 -7.43 4.47 0.14
CA ARG A 2 -7.00 4.73 1.53
C ARG A 2 -5.91 3.76 1.96
N ASN A 3 -5.11 4.15 2.94
CA ASN A 3 -3.98 3.36 3.44
C ASN A 3 -4.26 2.66 4.78
N ASP A 4 -5.40 3.00 5.40
CA ASP A 4 -5.78 2.64 6.76
C ASP A 4 -7.18 2.01 6.77
N PHE A 5 -7.27 0.77 6.34
CA PHE A 5 -8.49 -0.03 6.41
C PHE A 5 -8.19 -1.42 6.96
N VAL A 6 -9.17 -2.01 7.61
CA VAL A 6 -9.11 -3.39 8.08
C VAL A 6 -10.04 -4.26 7.25
N ILE A 7 -9.52 -5.36 6.71
CA ILE A 7 -10.34 -6.37 6.06
C ILE A 7 -11.04 -7.17 7.16
N THR A 8 -12.35 -6.98 7.29
CA THR A 8 -13.15 -7.63 8.33
C THR A 8 -13.56 -9.04 7.95
N LYS A 9 -13.70 -9.32 6.64
CA LYS A 9 -14.09 -10.63 6.14
C LYS A 9 -13.69 -10.82 4.68
N ILE A 10 -13.10 -11.97 4.35
CA ILE A 10 -13.11 -12.53 3.00
C ILE A 10 -14.36 -13.39 2.88
N SER A 11 -15.21 -13.09 1.91
CA SER A 11 -16.51 -13.75 1.77
C SER A 11 -16.50 -14.86 0.74
N ASN A 12 -15.72 -14.67 -0.33
CA ASN A 12 -15.60 -15.64 -1.41
C ASN A 12 -14.34 -15.41 -2.24
N VAL A 13 -13.85 -16.46 -2.90
CA VAL A 13 -12.78 -16.42 -3.88
C VAL A 13 -13.20 -17.30 -5.04
N ILE A 14 -13.42 -16.70 -6.20
CA ILE A 14 -14.03 -17.37 -7.36
C ILE A 14 -13.11 -17.24 -8.57
N PRO A 15 -12.70 -18.33 -9.21
CA PRO A 15 -12.12 -18.27 -10.54
C PRO A 15 -13.25 -18.02 -11.55
N TYR A 16 -12.98 -17.18 -12.51
CA TYR A 16 -13.94 -16.83 -13.54
C TYR A 16 -13.29 -16.94 -14.92
N GLU A 17 -13.93 -17.71 -15.80
CA GLU A 17 -13.57 -17.83 -17.20
C GLU A 17 -14.80 -17.53 -18.06
N ALA A 18 -14.64 -16.72 -19.09
CA ALA A 18 -15.70 -16.41 -20.01
C ALA A 18 -15.18 -16.31 -21.45
N GLN A 19 -16.02 -16.70 -22.39
CA GLN A 19 -15.71 -16.68 -23.80
C GLN A 19 -15.99 -15.31 -24.42
N ALA A 20 -15.26 -14.96 -25.46
CA ALA A 20 -15.51 -13.72 -26.22
C ALA A 20 -16.92 -13.68 -26.85
N SER A 21 -17.54 -14.84 -27.10
CA SER A 21 -18.93 -14.96 -27.57
C SER A 21 -19.94 -14.32 -26.61
N ASP A 22 -19.65 -14.32 -25.31
CA ASP A 22 -20.53 -13.78 -24.28
C ASP A 22 -20.30 -12.26 -24.12
N LYS A 23 -20.48 -11.52 -25.22
CA LYS A 23 -19.98 -10.17 -25.42
C LYS A 23 -20.23 -9.19 -24.27
N ILE A 24 -21.40 -9.21 -23.66
CA ILE A 24 -21.76 -8.23 -22.63
C ILE A 24 -22.41 -8.95 -21.46
N THR A 25 -21.90 -8.69 -20.26
CA THR A 25 -22.58 -9.02 -19.01
C THR A 25 -22.87 -7.71 -18.27
N ALA A 26 -24.14 -7.43 -18.05
CA ALA A 26 -24.58 -6.30 -17.25
C ALA A 26 -24.94 -6.80 -15.85
N PHE A 27 -24.37 -6.15 -14.85
CA PHE A 27 -24.71 -6.39 -13.46
C PHE A 27 -25.43 -5.15 -12.94
N HIS A 28 -26.72 -5.33 -12.71
CA HIS A 28 -27.56 -4.30 -12.11
C HIS A 28 -27.79 -4.74 -10.68
N ASN A 29 -27.16 -4.11 -9.72
CA ASN A 29 -27.58 -4.25 -8.33
C ASN A 29 -26.59 -3.65 -7.33
N ASN A 30 -27.04 -3.65 -6.09
CA ASN A 30 -26.24 -3.31 -4.93
C ASN A 30 -25.06 -4.29 -4.81
N LEU A 31 -23.85 -3.80 -4.95
CA LEU A 31 -22.66 -4.56 -4.59
C LEU A 31 -22.58 -4.65 -3.07
N SER A 32 -23.03 -5.75 -2.51
CA SER A 32 -23.03 -5.97 -1.07
C SER A 32 -21.63 -6.05 -0.46
N ARG A 33 -20.62 -6.25 -1.29
CA ARG A 33 -19.21 -6.45 -0.90
C ARG A 33 -18.30 -5.75 -1.89
N SER A 34 -17.06 -5.48 -1.47
CA SER A 34 -16.01 -5.04 -2.38
C SER A 34 -15.40 -6.23 -3.10
N GLU A 35 -14.95 -5.99 -4.33
CA GLU A 35 -14.32 -7.01 -5.17
C GLU A 35 -12.94 -6.56 -5.60
N LEU A 36 -11.97 -7.47 -5.51
CA LEU A 36 -10.63 -7.31 -6.06
C LEU A 36 -10.39 -8.42 -7.08
N ILE A 37 -10.17 -8.03 -8.33
CA ILE A 37 -10.15 -8.93 -9.48
C ILE A 37 -8.78 -8.84 -10.15
N TYR A 38 -8.17 -10.00 -10.41
CA TYR A 38 -6.93 -10.07 -11.19
C TYR A 38 -7.18 -10.75 -12.53
N HIS A 39 -6.77 -10.11 -13.60
CA HIS A 39 -6.87 -10.61 -14.98
C HIS A 39 -5.61 -11.36 -15.37
N PHE A 40 -5.74 -12.69 -15.56
CA PHE A 40 -4.65 -13.57 -16.01
C PHE A 40 -4.48 -13.55 -17.53
N SER A 41 -5.56 -13.34 -18.28
CA SER A 41 -5.52 -13.27 -19.74
C SER A 41 -6.76 -12.59 -20.30
N GLY A 42 -6.69 -12.21 -21.58
CA GLY A 42 -7.78 -11.62 -22.32
C GLY A 42 -7.98 -10.13 -22.05
N LYS A 43 -8.92 -9.53 -22.80
CA LYS A 43 -9.26 -8.11 -22.70
C LYS A 43 -10.75 -7.92 -22.49
N SER A 44 -11.09 -7.01 -21.60
CA SER A 44 -12.46 -6.58 -21.37
C SER A 44 -12.53 -5.09 -21.09
N LEU A 45 -13.59 -4.46 -21.56
CA LEU A 45 -13.93 -3.08 -21.22
C LEU A 45 -14.97 -3.12 -20.10
N VAL A 46 -14.66 -2.48 -19.00
CA VAL A 46 -15.55 -2.39 -17.82
C VAL A 46 -16.04 -0.97 -17.70
N CYS A 47 -17.35 -0.81 -17.73
CA CYS A 47 -18.00 0.46 -17.42
C CYS A 47 -18.64 0.35 -16.03
N PHE A 48 -18.30 1.27 -15.14
CA PHE A 48 -18.84 1.37 -13.79
C PHE A 48 -19.32 2.79 -13.57
N ASN A 49 -20.63 2.95 -13.43
CA ASN A 49 -21.26 4.26 -13.55
C ASN A 49 -20.80 4.95 -14.86
N ASP A 50 -20.23 6.16 -14.75
CA ASP A 50 -19.74 6.95 -15.90
C ASP A 50 -18.24 6.70 -16.22
N LYS A 51 -17.60 5.76 -15.53
CA LYS A 51 -16.17 5.47 -15.71
C LYS A 51 -15.98 4.17 -16.48
N THR A 52 -15.13 4.25 -17.50
CA THR A 52 -14.77 3.10 -18.33
C THR A 52 -13.29 2.79 -18.14
N ALA A 53 -12.94 1.52 -17.99
CA ALA A 53 -11.58 1.05 -17.87
C ALA A 53 -11.34 -0.20 -18.71
N LEU A 54 -10.20 -0.24 -19.40
CA LEU A 54 -9.71 -1.44 -20.07
C LEU A 54 -9.02 -2.34 -19.03
N CYS A 55 -9.48 -3.59 -18.97
CA CYS A 55 -8.85 -4.64 -18.17
C CYS A 55 -8.23 -5.66 -19.13
N GLU A 56 -6.96 -5.94 -18.94
CA GLU A 56 -6.20 -6.90 -19.73
C GLU A 56 -5.26 -7.71 -18.82
N GLU A 57 -4.50 -8.64 -19.39
CA GLU A 57 -3.52 -9.42 -18.62
C GLU A 57 -2.68 -8.53 -17.67
N ASN A 58 -2.38 -9.02 -16.48
CA ASN A 58 -1.66 -8.26 -15.43
C ASN A 58 -2.36 -6.97 -14.97
N THR A 59 -3.69 -6.94 -15.02
CA THR A 59 -4.48 -5.82 -14.47
C THR A 59 -5.20 -6.26 -13.21
N ILE A 60 -5.10 -5.45 -12.16
CA ILE A 60 -5.97 -5.51 -10.99
C ILE A 60 -7.11 -4.51 -11.19
N ARG A 61 -8.33 -4.95 -10.91
CA ARG A 61 -9.52 -4.12 -10.83
C ARG A 61 -10.12 -4.20 -9.43
N PHE A 62 -10.45 -3.07 -8.89
CA PHE A 62 -11.19 -2.94 -7.64
C PHE A 62 -12.58 -2.38 -7.94
N LEU A 63 -13.61 -3.02 -7.38
CA LEU A 63 -14.98 -2.54 -7.38
C LEU A 63 -15.42 -2.31 -5.93
N PRO A 64 -15.84 -1.07 -5.57
CA PRO A 64 -16.30 -0.77 -4.22
C PRO A 64 -17.71 -1.31 -3.98
N LYS A 65 -17.97 -1.78 -2.75
CA LYS A 65 -19.33 -2.05 -2.30
C LYS A 65 -20.19 -0.78 -2.33
N GLY A 66 -21.49 -0.91 -2.56
CA GLY A 66 -22.41 0.22 -2.52
C GLY A 66 -23.76 -0.09 -3.17
N GLU A 67 -24.73 0.75 -2.87
CA GLU A 67 -26.06 0.70 -3.45
C GLU A 67 -26.09 1.39 -4.82
N ASN A 68 -27.02 0.99 -5.67
CA ASN A 68 -27.23 1.56 -7.01
C ASN A 68 -25.97 1.60 -7.88
N ARG A 69 -25.16 0.54 -7.80
CA ARG A 69 -23.92 0.38 -8.58
C ARG A 69 -24.25 -0.46 -9.82
N ASN A 70 -24.19 0.15 -10.97
CA ASN A 70 -24.35 -0.52 -12.25
C ASN A 70 -22.98 -0.68 -12.88
N TYR A 71 -22.63 -1.89 -13.27
CA TYR A 71 -21.46 -2.09 -14.11
C TYR A 71 -21.73 -3.05 -15.25
N THR A 72 -21.05 -2.83 -16.35
CA THR A 72 -21.08 -3.71 -17.51
C THR A 72 -19.67 -4.16 -17.83
N VAL A 73 -19.56 -5.41 -18.26
CA VAL A 73 -18.31 -5.97 -18.77
C VAL A 73 -18.51 -6.35 -20.21
N THR A 74 -17.83 -5.66 -21.11
CA THR A 74 -17.79 -6.02 -22.54
C THR A 74 -16.51 -6.77 -22.82
N ARG A 75 -16.62 -8.03 -23.19
CA ARG A 75 -15.47 -8.89 -23.48
C ARG A 75 -15.00 -8.72 -24.91
N MET A 76 -13.70 -8.58 -25.07
CA MET A 76 -13.04 -8.48 -26.36
C MET A 76 -12.35 -9.80 -26.71
N ASP A 77 -11.91 -10.55 -25.71
CA ASP A 77 -11.22 -11.83 -25.79
C ASP A 77 -11.78 -12.81 -24.76
N ASN A 78 -11.34 -14.07 -24.83
CA ASN A 78 -11.56 -15.03 -23.76
C ASN A 78 -10.81 -14.59 -22.52
N ILE A 79 -11.52 -14.37 -21.43
CA ILE A 79 -10.94 -13.86 -20.20
C ILE A 79 -10.80 -14.94 -19.15
N LYS A 80 -9.71 -14.84 -18.37
CA LYS A 80 -9.49 -15.62 -17.14
C LYS A 80 -9.13 -14.68 -16.02
N CYS A 81 -9.87 -14.76 -14.90
CA CYS A 81 -9.60 -13.96 -13.72
C CYS A 81 -9.87 -14.75 -12.44
N ILE A 82 -9.41 -14.20 -11.33
CA ILE A 82 -9.81 -14.61 -9.98
C ILE A 82 -10.38 -13.38 -9.28
N ASP A 83 -11.57 -13.55 -8.74
CA ASP A 83 -12.32 -12.53 -8.03
C ASP A 83 -12.29 -12.84 -6.54
N ILE A 84 -11.88 -11.87 -5.71
CA ILE A 84 -11.89 -11.96 -4.25
C ILE A 84 -12.92 -10.97 -3.72
N PHE A 85 -13.93 -11.51 -3.04
CA PHE A 85 -15.00 -10.73 -2.41
C PHE A 85 -14.69 -10.54 -0.93
N PHE A 86 -14.76 -9.32 -0.44
CA PHE A 86 -14.40 -9.02 0.93
C PHE A 86 -15.10 -7.76 1.46
N ASP A 87 -15.14 -7.64 2.78
CA ASP A 87 -15.62 -6.49 3.52
C ASP A 87 -14.48 -5.81 4.28
N THR A 88 -14.64 -4.50 4.50
CA THR A 88 -13.70 -3.66 5.25
C THR A 88 -14.46 -2.80 6.27
N ASP A 89 -13.78 -2.41 7.34
CA ASP A 89 -14.30 -1.48 8.35
C ASP A 89 -14.58 -0.09 7.78
N THR A 90 -13.70 0.39 6.92
CA THR A 90 -13.80 1.67 6.22
C THR A 90 -13.74 1.46 4.71
N ARG A 91 -14.26 2.40 3.93
CA ARG A 91 -14.20 2.31 2.45
C ARG A 91 -12.79 2.53 1.94
N ILE A 92 -12.31 1.62 1.10
CA ILE A 92 -11.02 1.73 0.40
C ILE A 92 -11.06 2.83 -0.66
N SER A 93 -12.16 2.91 -1.40
CA SER A 93 -12.44 3.91 -2.43
C SER A 93 -13.95 3.97 -2.66
N ASP A 94 -14.46 5.13 -3.03
CA ASP A 94 -15.84 5.30 -3.49
C ASP A 94 -16.00 4.98 -4.97
N GLU A 95 -14.88 4.83 -5.69
CA GLU A 95 -14.83 4.65 -7.13
C GLU A 95 -14.10 3.37 -7.51
N MET A 96 -14.49 2.82 -8.66
CA MET A 96 -13.71 1.79 -9.33
C MET A 96 -12.33 2.32 -9.69
N PHE A 97 -11.32 1.49 -9.53
CA PHE A 97 -9.99 1.74 -10.08
C PHE A 97 -9.39 0.48 -10.71
N THR A 98 -8.50 0.69 -11.64
CA THR A 98 -7.66 -0.35 -12.23
C THR A 98 -6.19 -0.01 -12.08
N ILE A 99 -5.37 -1.03 -11.90
CA ILE A 99 -3.92 -0.91 -11.83
C ILE A 99 -3.33 -1.91 -12.81
N LYS A 100 -2.69 -1.40 -13.85
CA LYS A 100 -1.85 -2.22 -14.72
C LYS A 100 -0.53 -2.49 -14.00
N LEU A 101 -0.24 -3.76 -13.78
CA LEU A 101 0.95 -4.18 -13.04
C LEU A 101 2.16 -4.24 -13.97
N ASN A 102 3.30 -3.76 -13.49
CA ASN A 102 4.58 -3.99 -14.14
C ASN A 102 5.05 -5.42 -13.85
N ASN A 103 5.74 -6.05 -14.79
CA ASN A 103 6.18 -7.46 -14.73
C ASN A 103 7.10 -7.78 -13.52
N ASP A 104 7.59 -6.77 -12.83
CA ASP A 104 8.47 -6.92 -11.67
C ASP A 104 7.75 -7.37 -10.37
N ILE A 105 6.41 -7.37 -10.34
CA ILE A 105 5.65 -7.69 -9.15
C ILE A 105 4.87 -8.98 -9.37
N ALA A 106 5.29 -10.04 -8.70
CA ALA A 106 4.67 -11.36 -8.79
C ALA A 106 3.32 -11.43 -8.03
N ILE A 107 2.29 -10.71 -8.52
CA ILE A 107 0.93 -10.71 -7.91
C ILE A 107 0.11 -11.90 -8.36
N ALA A 108 0.23 -12.33 -9.61
CA ALA A 108 -0.48 -13.50 -10.12
C ALA A 108 -0.35 -14.75 -9.24
N PRO A 109 0.86 -15.12 -8.73
CA PRO A 109 1.01 -16.23 -7.81
C PRO A 109 0.25 -16.05 -6.49
N LEU A 110 0.09 -14.80 -5.98
CA LEU A 110 -0.64 -14.53 -4.75
C LEU A 110 -2.14 -14.83 -4.91
N PHE A 111 -2.75 -14.41 -6.03
CA PHE A 111 -4.15 -14.74 -6.32
C PHE A 111 -4.36 -16.25 -6.47
N LYS A 112 -3.48 -16.94 -7.19
CA LYS A 112 -3.52 -18.40 -7.33
C LYS A 112 -3.39 -19.11 -5.97
N LYS A 113 -2.49 -18.63 -5.10
CA LYS A 113 -2.29 -19.18 -3.76
C LYS A 113 -3.51 -18.95 -2.88
N ILE A 114 -4.10 -17.74 -2.89
CA ILE A 114 -5.35 -17.46 -2.15
C ILE A 114 -6.46 -18.42 -2.61
N PHE A 115 -6.64 -18.58 -3.92
CA PHE A 115 -7.64 -19.50 -4.45
C PHE A 115 -7.40 -20.95 -4.00
N SER A 116 -6.17 -21.43 -4.11
CA SER A 116 -5.81 -22.79 -3.65
C SER A 116 -6.09 -22.99 -2.16
N LEU A 117 -5.71 -22.04 -1.30
CA LEU A 117 -5.99 -22.09 0.14
C LEU A 117 -7.49 -22.04 0.43
N TRP A 118 -8.22 -21.19 -0.29
CA TRP A 118 -9.67 -21.05 -0.14
C TRP A 118 -10.43 -22.33 -0.48
N VAL A 119 -9.99 -23.06 -1.49
CA VAL A 119 -10.58 -24.35 -1.87
C VAL A 119 -10.20 -25.45 -0.89
N ALA A 120 -8.92 -25.52 -0.50
CA ALA A 120 -8.41 -26.58 0.38
C ALA A 120 -8.93 -26.48 1.83
N LYS A 121 -9.14 -25.26 2.33
CA LYS A 121 -9.64 -24.96 3.69
C LYS A 121 -8.88 -25.68 4.81
N ASN A 122 -7.57 -25.89 4.64
CA ASN A 122 -6.72 -26.47 5.67
C ASN A 122 -6.63 -25.53 6.89
N ASP A 123 -6.16 -26.05 8.01
CA ASP A 123 -5.98 -25.24 9.23
C ASP A 123 -5.20 -23.96 8.96
N GLY A 124 -5.72 -22.82 9.43
CA GLY A 124 -5.12 -21.50 9.24
C GLY A 124 -5.33 -20.86 7.86
N TYR A 125 -5.97 -21.54 6.91
CA TYR A 125 -6.15 -21.03 5.52
C TYR A 125 -6.70 -19.61 5.47
N TYR A 126 -7.62 -19.27 6.35
CA TYR A 126 -8.29 -17.98 6.35
C TYR A 126 -7.32 -16.83 6.68
N PHE A 127 -6.48 -17.02 7.70
CA PHE A 127 -5.45 -16.04 8.07
C PHE A 127 -4.37 -15.93 7.01
N GLU A 128 -4.01 -17.04 6.35
CA GLU A 128 -3.10 -16.99 5.21
C GLU A 128 -3.70 -16.21 4.04
N CYS A 129 -4.98 -16.42 3.71
CA CYS A 129 -5.68 -15.65 2.69
C CYS A 129 -5.69 -14.15 3.01
N LEU A 130 -6.00 -13.76 4.27
CA LEU A 130 -5.93 -12.37 4.73
C LEU A 130 -4.53 -11.77 4.56
N SER A 131 -3.50 -12.49 5.01
CA SER A 131 -2.11 -12.07 4.88
C SER A 131 -1.72 -11.81 3.41
N LEU A 132 -2.09 -12.72 2.51
CA LEU A 132 -1.82 -12.58 1.09
C LEU A 132 -2.61 -11.44 0.45
N LEU A 133 -3.86 -11.24 0.86
CA LEU A 133 -4.69 -10.13 0.36
C LEU A 133 -4.11 -8.76 0.78
N TYR A 134 -3.63 -8.62 2.03
CA TYR A 134 -2.90 -7.42 2.45
C TYR A 134 -1.59 -7.22 1.68
N LYS A 135 -0.84 -8.30 1.37
CA LYS A 135 0.34 -8.22 0.50
C LYS A 135 0.01 -7.70 -0.89
N ILE A 136 -1.13 -8.11 -1.47
CA ILE A 136 -1.61 -7.61 -2.76
C ILE A 136 -1.90 -6.11 -2.65
N PHE A 137 -2.64 -5.65 -1.63
CA PHE A 137 -2.90 -4.23 -1.42
C PHE A 137 -1.63 -3.41 -1.23
N ALA A 138 -0.68 -3.91 -0.44
CA ALA A 138 0.62 -3.26 -0.26
C ALA A 138 1.39 -3.11 -1.58
N ALA A 139 1.35 -4.13 -2.44
CA ALA A 139 1.96 -4.08 -3.76
C ALA A 139 1.24 -3.09 -4.69
N CYS A 140 -0.10 -3.05 -4.68
CA CYS A 140 -0.90 -2.07 -5.41
C CYS A 140 -0.57 -0.64 -4.98
N GLN A 141 -0.47 -0.39 -3.68
CA GLN A 141 -0.10 0.93 -3.16
C GLN A 141 1.30 1.34 -3.63
N LYS A 142 2.29 0.45 -3.49
CA LYS A 142 3.65 0.72 -3.97
C LYS A 142 3.67 1.14 -5.45
N GLN A 143 2.83 0.53 -6.27
CA GLN A 143 2.78 0.80 -7.71
C GLN A 143 2.02 2.10 -8.03
N THR A 144 0.94 2.41 -7.32
CA THR A 144 0.15 3.63 -7.50
C THR A 144 0.91 4.88 -7.03
N TYR A 145 1.72 4.75 -5.99
CA TYR A 145 2.53 5.85 -5.45
C TYR A 145 3.91 6.01 -6.12
N LEU A 146 4.28 5.12 -7.02
CA LEU A 146 5.52 5.20 -7.79
C LEU A 146 5.19 5.53 -9.26
N PRO A 147 5.01 6.80 -9.63
CA PRO A 147 5.11 7.17 -11.04
C PRO A 147 6.50 6.73 -11.52
N GLU A 148 6.49 5.95 -12.58
CA GLU A 148 7.60 5.26 -13.23
C GLU A 148 9.00 5.91 -13.13
N ASN A 149 9.98 5.05 -13.00
CA ASN A 149 11.43 5.27 -13.16
C ASN A 149 12.18 6.24 -12.22
N GLN A 150 11.66 7.43 -11.89
CA GLN A 150 12.46 8.38 -11.09
C GLN A 150 12.52 8.03 -9.60
N TYR A 151 11.46 7.45 -9.04
CA TYR A 151 11.41 7.08 -7.61
C TYR A 151 11.97 5.69 -7.34
N ARG A 152 12.04 4.83 -8.35
CA ARG A 152 12.75 3.55 -8.28
C ARG A 152 14.22 3.78 -7.90
N LYS A 153 14.82 4.90 -8.36
CA LYS A 153 16.19 5.27 -8.02
C LYS A 153 16.41 5.57 -6.54
N ILE A 154 15.42 6.13 -5.81
CA ILE A 154 15.59 6.47 -4.39
C ILE A 154 15.07 5.39 -3.43
N LYS A 155 14.49 4.30 -3.95
CA LYS A 155 14.00 3.17 -3.15
C LYS A 155 15.09 2.60 -2.23
N PRO A 156 16.33 2.32 -2.71
CA PRO A 156 17.40 1.83 -1.83
C PRO A 156 17.72 2.77 -0.66
N ALA A 157 17.64 4.10 -0.88
CA ALA A 157 17.86 5.06 0.19
C ALA A 157 16.72 5.03 1.23
N ILE A 158 15.47 4.90 0.79
CA ILE A 158 14.30 4.83 1.68
C ILE A 158 14.36 3.56 2.55
N GLU A 159 14.66 2.41 1.94
CA GLU A 159 14.81 1.13 2.62
C GLU A 159 15.96 1.19 3.65
N TYR A 160 17.12 1.71 3.23
CA TYR A 160 18.26 1.88 4.13
C TYR A 160 17.95 2.80 5.31
N ILE A 161 17.23 3.92 5.10
CA ILE A 161 16.79 4.82 6.18
C ILE A 161 15.88 4.06 7.15
N GLY A 162 14.90 3.30 6.64
CA GLY A 162 13.96 2.54 7.48
C GLY A 162 14.66 1.53 8.39
N GLU A 163 15.71 0.89 7.90
CA GLU A 163 16.48 -0.12 8.64
C GLU A 163 17.54 0.48 9.58
N ASN A 164 18.03 1.69 9.27
CA ASN A 164 19.20 2.27 9.93
C ASN A 164 18.96 3.65 10.55
N PHE A 165 17.73 4.10 10.69
CA PHE A 165 17.40 5.48 11.10
C PHE A 165 18.02 5.89 12.45
N ALA A 166 18.22 4.95 13.37
CA ALA A 166 18.84 5.19 14.67
C ALA A 166 20.35 5.41 14.60
N ASN A 167 20.99 5.07 13.48
CA ASN A 167 22.43 5.24 13.27
C ASN A 167 22.72 6.55 12.56
N GLU A 168 24.00 6.90 12.46
CA GLU A 168 24.44 8.02 11.64
C GLU A 168 24.28 7.68 10.16
N ILE A 169 23.52 8.48 9.43
CA ILE A 169 23.26 8.31 7.99
C ILE A 169 23.80 9.52 7.24
N SER A 170 24.84 9.30 6.42
CA SER A 170 25.35 10.34 5.53
C SER A 170 24.57 10.37 4.21
N ILE A 171 24.41 11.58 3.67
CA ILE A 171 23.75 11.77 2.35
C ILE A 171 24.58 11.13 1.22
N ASP A 172 25.90 11.08 1.36
CA ASP A 172 26.78 10.45 0.39
C ASP A 172 26.58 8.93 0.35
N LYS A 173 26.38 8.28 1.51
CA LYS A 173 26.01 6.87 1.58
C LYS A 173 24.68 6.60 0.86
N LEU A 174 23.66 7.44 1.10
CA LEU A 174 22.36 7.30 0.45
C LEU A 174 22.47 7.52 -1.07
N SER A 175 23.25 8.50 -1.50
CA SER A 175 23.43 8.79 -2.93
C SER A 175 24.18 7.68 -3.63
N ALA A 176 25.19 7.08 -3.00
CA ALA A 176 25.91 5.91 -3.51
C ALA A 176 25.00 4.69 -3.67
N LEU A 177 24.14 4.38 -2.67
CA LEU A 177 23.15 3.31 -2.75
C LEU A 177 22.16 3.48 -3.92
N CYS A 178 21.87 4.74 -4.27
CA CYS A 178 20.96 5.08 -5.36
C CYS A 178 21.67 5.24 -6.73
N GLY A 179 22.96 5.06 -6.81
CA GLY A 179 23.75 5.29 -8.03
C GLY A 179 23.58 6.72 -8.59
N THR A 180 23.55 7.74 -7.70
CA THR A 180 23.28 9.13 -8.08
C THR A 180 24.12 10.12 -7.27
N SER A 181 24.14 11.39 -7.67
CA SER A 181 24.78 12.46 -6.87
C SER A 181 23.89 12.91 -5.72
N SER A 182 24.49 13.44 -4.64
CA SER A 182 23.79 13.99 -3.47
C SER A 182 22.82 15.10 -3.85
N SER A 183 23.11 15.91 -4.87
CA SER A 183 22.22 16.95 -5.39
C SER A 183 21.01 16.36 -6.13
N THR A 184 21.20 15.30 -6.90
CA THR A 184 20.11 14.59 -7.59
C THR A 184 19.21 13.85 -6.59
N LEU A 185 19.81 13.17 -5.59
CA LEU A 185 19.06 12.55 -4.51
C LEU A 185 18.15 13.56 -3.81
N LYS A 186 18.68 14.73 -3.43
CA LYS A 186 17.92 15.81 -2.81
C LYS A 186 16.74 16.27 -3.67
N LYS A 187 16.94 16.48 -4.97
CA LYS A 187 15.87 16.87 -5.91
C LYS A 187 14.78 15.79 -5.99
N LEU A 188 15.14 14.53 -6.03
CA LEU A 188 14.19 13.42 -6.09
C LEU A 188 13.39 13.29 -4.79
N PHE A 189 14.00 13.48 -3.62
CA PHE A 189 13.29 13.49 -2.33
C PHE A 189 12.31 14.67 -2.24
N ILE A 190 12.74 15.88 -2.61
CA ILE A 190 11.87 17.05 -2.62
C ILE A 190 10.70 16.84 -3.60
N LYS A 191 10.97 16.30 -4.79
CA LYS A 191 9.92 16.05 -5.77
C LYS A 191 8.89 15.03 -5.28
N LYS A 192 9.33 13.98 -4.54
CA LYS A 192 8.45 12.92 -4.07
C LYS A 192 7.76 13.25 -2.76
N PHE A 193 8.50 13.77 -1.79
CA PHE A 193 8.04 13.92 -0.40
C PHE A 193 7.85 15.38 0.02
N GLY A 194 8.22 16.34 -0.83
CA GLY A 194 8.20 17.76 -0.50
C GLY A 194 9.33 18.18 0.45
N ILE A 195 10.19 17.26 0.89
CA ILE A 195 11.22 17.48 1.91
C ILE A 195 12.57 16.91 1.48
N THR A 196 13.65 17.38 2.12
CA THR A 196 15.00 16.87 1.88
C THR A 196 15.21 15.49 2.52
N PRO A 197 16.22 14.68 2.07
CA PRO A 197 16.55 13.42 2.72
C PRO A 197 16.81 13.54 4.22
N THR A 198 17.52 14.59 4.65
CA THR A 198 17.77 14.86 6.09
C THR A 198 16.47 15.06 6.86
N LYS A 199 15.54 15.86 6.34
CA LYS A 199 14.22 16.05 6.96
C LYS A 199 13.41 14.75 6.98
N TYR A 200 13.55 13.93 5.94
CA TYR A 200 12.92 12.61 5.89
C TYR A 200 13.44 11.68 7.00
N ILE A 201 14.77 11.62 7.21
CA ILE A 201 15.38 10.85 8.31
C ILE A 201 14.84 11.35 9.66
N ILE A 202 14.82 12.67 9.88
CA ILE A 202 14.27 13.26 11.11
C ILE A 202 12.80 12.84 11.30
N GLY A 203 11.98 12.89 10.25
CA GLY A 203 10.57 12.46 10.31
C GLY A 203 10.43 11.00 10.74
N VAL A 204 11.24 10.09 10.17
CA VAL A 204 11.23 8.66 10.55
C VAL A 204 11.59 8.50 12.04
N ARG A 205 12.61 9.22 12.53
CA ARG A 205 13.00 9.22 13.94
C ARG A 205 11.89 9.75 14.85
N MET A 206 11.21 10.81 14.45
CA MET A 206 10.11 11.40 15.23
C MET A 206 8.90 10.48 15.30
N HIS A 207 8.50 9.85 14.20
CA HIS A 207 7.42 8.86 14.21
C HIS A 207 7.73 7.72 15.18
N TYR A 208 8.94 7.17 15.13
CA TYR A 208 9.35 6.12 16.06
C TYR A 208 9.40 6.61 17.51
N ALA A 209 9.84 7.85 17.75
CA ALA A 209 9.81 8.47 19.07
C ALA A 209 8.39 8.59 19.63
N CYS A 210 7.42 8.96 18.79
CA CYS A 210 6.01 9.00 19.18
C CYS A 210 5.50 7.63 19.63
N ASP A 211 5.85 6.55 18.91
CA ASP A 211 5.44 5.19 19.26
C ASP A 211 6.04 4.75 20.60
N LEU A 212 7.34 5.03 20.83
CA LEU A 212 8.01 4.73 22.10
C LEU A 212 7.40 5.49 23.28
N LEU A 213 7.16 6.80 23.12
CA LEU A 213 6.58 7.63 24.17
C LEU A 213 5.12 7.24 24.46
N ARG A 214 4.34 6.90 23.41
CA ARG A 214 2.95 6.46 23.54
C ARG A 214 2.84 5.12 24.27
N SER A 215 3.82 4.24 24.12
CA SER A 215 3.84 2.95 24.83
C SER A 215 3.94 3.09 26.36
N GLY A 216 4.38 4.25 26.88
CA GLY A 216 4.62 4.48 28.30
C GLY A 216 5.85 3.75 28.87
N LEU A 217 6.44 2.81 28.12
CA LEU A 217 7.53 1.94 28.58
C LEU A 217 8.89 2.64 28.70
N TYR A 218 9.09 3.71 27.91
CA TYR A 218 10.40 4.36 27.80
C TYR A 218 10.37 5.79 28.35
N SER A 219 11.45 6.19 29.02
CA SER A 219 11.67 7.57 29.40
C SER A 219 12.04 8.41 28.17
N VAL A 220 11.91 9.74 28.28
CA VAL A 220 12.33 10.66 27.22
C VAL A 220 13.82 10.49 26.86
N SER A 221 14.66 10.23 27.86
CA SER A 221 16.08 9.99 27.65
C SER A 221 16.34 8.70 26.87
N GLN A 222 15.68 7.60 27.25
CA GLN A 222 15.78 6.32 26.52
C GLN A 222 15.27 6.46 25.09
N THR A 223 14.11 7.10 24.91
CA THR A 223 13.56 7.38 23.59
C THR A 223 14.53 8.17 22.70
N SER A 224 15.17 9.21 23.26
CA SER A 224 16.17 10.00 22.54
C SER A 224 17.31 9.12 22.00
N LEU A 225 17.87 8.27 22.85
CA LEU A 225 18.95 7.35 22.46
C LEU A 225 18.50 6.33 21.40
N MET A 226 17.34 5.72 21.59
CA MET A 226 16.78 4.73 20.66
C MET A 226 16.47 5.32 19.28
N CYS A 227 16.21 6.63 19.23
CA CYS A 227 16.01 7.37 17.98
C CYS A 227 17.31 7.89 17.36
N GLY A 228 18.49 7.55 17.92
CA GLY A 228 19.80 7.92 17.40
C GLY A 228 20.20 9.36 17.68
N TYR A 229 19.79 9.92 18.83
CA TYR A 229 20.20 11.24 19.29
C TYR A 229 21.15 11.13 20.49
N ASN A 230 22.32 11.71 20.35
CA ASN A 230 23.32 11.78 21.42
C ASN A 230 23.03 12.91 22.41
N SER A 231 22.08 13.81 22.11
CA SER A 231 21.68 14.91 22.97
C SER A 231 20.18 14.95 23.15
N ILE A 232 19.72 14.76 24.38
CA ILE A 232 18.31 14.85 24.76
C ILE A 232 17.75 16.27 24.53
N TYR A 233 18.56 17.31 24.63
CA TYR A 233 18.13 18.69 24.36
C TYR A 233 17.87 18.90 22.89
N TYR A 234 18.76 18.42 22.03
CA TYR A 234 18.56 18.49 20.58
C TYR A 234 17.36 17.64 20.13
N PHE A 235 17.22 16.44 20.68
CA PHE A 235 16.05 15.60 20.47
C PHE A 235 14.76 16.33 20.84
N SER A 236 14.67 16.85 22.07
CA SER A 236 13.46 17.53 22.58
C SER A 236 13.07 18.74 21.74
N ARG A 237 14.06 19.48 21.25
CA ARG A 237 13.84 20.61 20.34
C ARG A 237 13.30 20.15 18.99
N GLN A 238 13.88 19.10 18.40
CA GLN A 238 13.41 18.54 17.12
C GLN A 238 12.01 17.96 17.27
N PHE A 239 11.74 17.24 18.35
CA PHE A 239 10.43 16.67 18.63
C PHE A 239 9.35 17.76 18.75
N LYS A 240 9.62 18.83 19.52
CA LYS A 240 8.69 19.95 19.66
C LYS A 240 8.43 20.67 18.33
N VAL A 241 9.45 20.80 17.47
CA VAL A 241 9.28 21.38 16.12
C VAL A 241 8.39 20.48 15.25
N HIS A 242 8.47 19.16 15.43
CA HIS A 242 7.74 18.19 14.61
C HIS A 242 6.31 17.97 15.12
N GLU A 243 6.11 17.81 16.42
CA GLU A 243 4.84 17.44 17.06
C GLU A 243 4.08 18.64 17.69
N GLY A 244 4.72 19.80 17.78
CA GLY A 244 4.13 21.01 18.37
C GLY A 244 4.26 21.08 19.91
N ILE A 245 4.48 19.96 20.60
CA ILE A 245 4.61 19.85 22.05
C ILE A 245 5.92 19.12 22.45
N SER A 246 6.35 19.26 23.70
CA SER A 246 7.56 18.58 24.16
C SER A 246 7.36 17.06 24.29
N PRO A 247 8.43 16.24 24.22
CA PRO A 247 8.35 14.80 24.44
C PRO A 247 7.71 14.41 25.78
N SER A 248 7.97 15.20 26.82
CA SER A 248 7.41 14.97 28.16
C SER A 248 5.90 15.24 28.21
N GLU A 249 5.44 16.31 27.56
CA GLU A 249 4.03 16.63 27.41
C GLU A 249 3.32 15.55 26.57
N TYR A 250 3.93 15.17 25.44
CA TYR A 250 3.40 14.13 24.56
C TYR A 250 3.20 12.80 25.32
N ARG A 251 4.22 12.37 26.09
CA ARG A 251 4.14 11.13 26.88
C ARG A 251 2.98 11.17 27.89
N LYS A 252 2.73 12.31 28.53
CA LYS A 252 1.65 12.47 29.52
C LYS A 252 0.24 12.36 28.91
N LEU A 253 0.09 12.59 27.60
CA LEU A 253 -1.21 12.46 26.92
C LEU A 253 -1.65 11.00 26.79
N PHE A 254 -0.72 10.04 26.92
CA PHE A 254 -0.97 8.61 26.72
C PHE A 254 -0.57 7.75 27.95
N ALA A 255 -0.15 8.39 29.06
CA ALA A 255 0.23 7.73 30.30
C ALA A 255 -0.98 7.49 31.21
#